data_f3c482aa8cb4566eb62709052e8a0366
#
_entry.id   f3c482aa8cb4566eb62709052e8a0366
#
_cell.length_a   1.000
_cell.length_b   1.000
_cell.length_c   1.000
_cell.angle_alpha   90.00
_cell.angle_beta   90.00
_cell.angle_gamma   90.00
#
_symmetry.space_group_name_H-M   'P 1'
#
loop_
_entity.id
_entity.type
_entity.pdbx_description
1 polymer ?
#
loop_
_entity_poly.entity_id
_entity_poly.type
_entity_poly.pdbx_seq_one_letter_code
_entity_poly.pdbx_strand_id
1 'polypeptide(L)'
;MTQDAQNALRRVIEKFTENTRFCLICNYLSKIIPALQSRCTRFRFGPLTPELMVPRLRHVIQEEGVDVSEDGMKALVTLSSGDMRRALNILQSTTMAFGKVTEENVYTCTGHPLKSDIANILDWMLNQDFSTAYRKITELKTLKGLALQDILTEIHLFVHR
;
A
#
# COMPACT_ATOMS: atom_id res chain seq x y z
N MET A 1 22.90 1.06 -9.53
CA MET A 1 23.88 1.39 -10.59
C MET A 1 24.93 2.34 -9.98
N THR A 2 26.22 2.03 -10.14
CA THR A 2 27.32 2.84 -9.61
C THR A 2 27.46 4.16 -10.38
N GLN A 3 28.16 5.14 -9.81
CA GLN A 3 28.38 6.44 -10.44
C GLN A 3 29.20 6.30 -11.73
N ASP A 4 30.20 5.41 -11.72
CA ASP A 4 31.03 5.14 -12.91
C ASP A 4 30.23 4.49 -14.05
N ALA A 5 29.34 3.56 -13.71
CA ALA A 5 28.44 2.96 -14.72
C ALA A 5 27.48 4.00 -15.31
N GLN A 6 27.00 4.95 -14.54
CA GLN A 6 26.17 6.05 -15.02
C GLN A 6 26.95 7.02 -15.92
N ASN A 7 28.22 7.30 -15.60
CA ASN A 7 29.11 8.10 -16.44
C ASN A 7 29.40 7.40 -17.79
N ALA A 8 29.59 6.07 -17.77
CA ALA A 8 29.73 5.29 -18.98
C ALA A 8 28.43 5.32 -19.84
N LEU A 9 27.28 5.15 -19.18
CA LEU A 9 25.98 5.22 -19.86
C LEU A 9 25.74 6.59 -20.52
N ARG A 10 26.16 7.67 -19.88
CA ARG A 10 26.11 9.02 -20.47
C ARG A 10 26.80 9.06 -21.85
N ARG A 11 28.00 8.49 -21.96
CA ARG A 11 28.75 8.42 -23.22
C ARG A 11 28.04 7.58 -24.28
N VAL A 12 27.41 6.48 -23.85
CA VAL A 12 26.60 5.62 -24.74
C VAL A 12 25.39 6.38 -25.27
N ILE A 13 24.67 7.09 -24.39
CA ILE A 13 23.53 7.91 -24.79
C ILE A 13 23.97 8.96 -25.82
N GLU A 14 25.05 9.70 -25.55
CA GLU A 14 25.55 10.73 -26.47
C GLU A 14 25.95 10.17 -27.84
N LYS A 15 26.53 8.96 -27.87
CA LYS A 15 26.98 8.32 -29.11
C LYS A 15 25.84 7.78 -29.99
N PHE A 16 24.74 7.34 -29.40
CA PHE A 16 23.68 6.61 -30.11
C PHE A 16 22.33 7.35 -30.17
N THR A 17 22.31 8.66 -29.90
CA THR A 17 21.07 9.46 -29.90
C THR A 17 20.36 9.53 -31.26
N GLU A 18 21.06 9.37 -32.36
CA GLU A 18 20.45 9.44 -33.69
C GLU A 18 19.46 8.29 -33.94
N ASN A 19 19.81 7.07 -33.55
CA ASN A 19 19.06 5.87 -33.86
C ASN A 19 18.44 5.18 -32.65
N THR A 20 18.70 5.64 -31.43
CA THR A 20 18.24 5.00 -30.19
C THR A 20 17.61 6.02 -29.24
N ARG A 21 16.55 5.62 -28.58
CA ARG A 21 15.94 6.37 -27.48
C ARG A 21 16.12 5.61 -26.17
N PHE A 22 16.50 6.33 -25.12
CA PHE A 22 16.76 5.74 -23.80
C PHE A 22 15.63 6.10 -22.85
N CYS A 23 15.11 5.12 -22.14
CA CYS A 23 14.16 5.27 -21.07
C CYS A 23 14.80 4.75 -19.78
N LEU A 24 15.00 5.64 -18.80
CA LEU A 24 15.57 5.31 -17.49
C LEU A 24 14.43 5.23 -16.47
N ILE A 25 14.25 4.07 -15.85
CA ILE A 25 13.24 3.85 -14.80
C ILE A 25 13.94 3.77 -13.46
N CYS A 26 13.54 4.61 -12.51
CA CYS A 26 14.13 4.64 -11.18
C CYS A 26 13.08 4.98 -10.10
N ASN A 27 13.29 4.51 -8.90
CA ASN A 27 12.47 4.87 -7.73
C ASN A 27 12.93 6.19 -7.09
N TYR A 28 14.23 6.50 -7.19
CA TYR A 28 14.81 7.66 -6.52
C TYR A 28 15.64 8.48 -7.52
N LEU A 29 15.11 9.63 -7.88
CA LEU A 29 15.81 10.56 -8.78
C LEU A 29 17.17 11.02 -8.24
N SER A 30 17.29 11.16 -6.91
CA SER A 30 18.55 11.53 -6.23
C SER A 30 19.70 10.54 -6.45
N LYS A 31 19.40 9.31 -6.88
CA LYS A 31 20.42 8.30 -7.21
C LYS A 31 20.89 8.35 -8.66
N ILE A 32 20.29 9.21 -9.48
CA ILE A 32 20.69 9.45 -10.87
C ILE A 32 21.59 10.69 -10.91
N ILE A 33 22.74 10.57 -11.57
CA ILE A 33 23.70 11.70 -11.67
C ILE A 33 23.09 12.87 -12.45
N PRO A 34 23.40 14.11 -12.08
CA PRO A 34 22.88 15.30 -12.77
C PRO A 34 23.14 15.31 -14.29
N ALA A 35 24.27 14.75 -14.70
CA ALA A 35 24.65 14.64 -16.11
C ALA A 35 23.69 13.77 -16.95
N LEU A 36 23.03 12.76 -16.36
CA LEU A 36 21.98 11.99 -17.02
C LEU A 36 20.63 12.70 -16.90
N GLN A 37 20.33 13.27 -15.73
CA GLN A 37 19.08 13.99 -15.51
C GLN A 37 18.87 15.15 -16.49
N SER A 38 19.95 15.90 -16.83
CA SER A 38 19.90 17.03 -17.75
C SER A 38 19.63 16.63 -19.20
N ARG A 39 19.80 15.36 -19.54
CA ARG A 39 19.60 14.80 -20.90
C ARG A 39 18.27 14.06 -21.08
N CYS A 40 17.47 13.99 -20.02
CA CYS A 40 16.20 13.25 -20.02
C CYS A 40 15.04 14.17 -19.62
N THR A 41 13.91 14.01 -20.27
CA THR A 41 12.63 14.56 -19.78
C THR A 41 12.15 13.71 -18.62
N ARG A 42 11.77 14.37 -17.51
CA ARG A 42 11.34 13.67 -16.30
C ARG A 42 9.84 13.48 -16.29
N PHE A 43 9.43 12.24 -16.09
CA PHE A 43 8.03 11.86 -15.82
C PHE A 43 7.93 11.32 -14.40
N ARG A 44 7.06 11.89 -13.59
CA ARG A 44 6.82 11.44 -12.22
C ARG A 44 5.51 10.68 -12.15
N PHE A 45 5.59 9.42 -11.77
CA PHE A 45 4.44 8.56 -11.50
C PHE A 45 4.20 8.53 -10.00
N GLY A 46 3.04 9.01 -9.57
CA GLY A 46 2.57 8.92 -8.19
C GLY A 46 1.87 7.58 -7.91
N PRO A 47 1.41 7.38 -6.66
CA PRO A 47 0.51 6.29 -6.34
C PRO A 47 -0.74 6.33 -7.23
N LEU A 48 -1.28 5.15 -7.53
CA LEU A 48 -2.51 5.05 -8.32
C LEU A 48 -3.71 5.57 -7.53
N THR A 49 -4.60 6.27 -8.23
CA THR A 49 -5.88 6.67 -7.64
C THR A 49 -6.87 5.50 -7.62
N PRO A 50 -7.88 5.51 -6.73
CA PRO A 50 -8.92 4.47 -6.69
C PRO A 50 -9.59 4.24 -8.04
N GLU A 51 -9.84 5.31 -8.81
CA GLU A 51 -10.49 5.26 -10.12
C GLU A 51 -9.67 4.46 -11.15
N LEU A 52 -8.35 4.44 -11.01
CA LEU A 52 -7.45 3.67 -11.86
C LEU A 52 -7.26 2.24 -11.36
N MET A 53 -7.34 2.02 -10.04
CA MET A 53 -7.14 0.71 -9.42
C MET A 53 -8.35 -0.20 -9.57
N VAL A 54 -9.55 0.31 -9.30
CA VAL A 54 -10.79 -0.48 -9.26
C VAL A 54 -11.06 -1.21 -10.58
N PRO A 55 -10.99 -0.57 -11.76
CA PRO A 55 -11.24 -1.27 -13.02
C PRO A 55 -10.25 -2.43 -13.26
N ARG A 56 -8.98 -2.23 -12.90
CA ARG A 56 -7.96 -3.28 -13.06
C ARG A 56 -8.15 -4.43 -12.08
N LEU A 57 -8.49 -4.14 -10.84
CA LEU A 57 -8.83 -5.16 -9.83
C LEU A 57 -10.07 -5.96 -10.25
N ARG A 58 -11.13 -5.31 -10.72
CA ARG A 58 -12.34 -5.98 -11.24
C ARG A 58 -12.02 -6.93 -12.39
N HIS A 59 -11.18 -6.51 -13.31
CA HIS A 59 -10.75 -7.37 -14.42
C HIS A 59 -10.05 -8.64 -13.89
N VAL A 60 -9.10 -8.50 -12.97
CA VAL A 60 -8.40 -9.65 -12.39
C VAL A 60 -9.37 -10.57 -11.61
N ILE A 61 -10.27 -9.98 -10.80
CA ILE A 61 -11.29 -10.72 -10.03
C ILE A 61 -12.19 -11.54 -10.96
N GLN A 62 -12.57 -10.98 -12.09
CA GLN A 62 -13.40 -11.65 -13.09
C GLN A 62 -12.66 -12.78 -13.78
N GLU A 63 -11.41 -12.56 -14.21
CA GLU A 63 -10.58 -13.59 -14.88
C GLU A 63 -10.25 -14.77 -13.95
N GLU A 64 -9.98 -14.48 -12.69
CA GLU A 64 -9.63 -15.50 -11.67
C GLU A 64 -10.86 -16.10 -10.98
N GLY A 65 -12.07 -15.60 -11.25
CA GLY A 65 -13.31 -16.09 -10.67
C GLY A 65 -13.41 -15.94 -9.14
N VAL A 66 -12.85 -14.88 -8.58
CA VAL A 66 -12.80 -14.64 -7.12
C VAL A 66 -14.07 -13.95 -6.63
N ASP A 67 -14.63 -14.41 -5.50
CA ASP A 67 -15.77 -13.76 -4.84
C ASP A 67 -15.30 -12.59 -3.95
N VAL A 68 -15.54 -11.37 -4.40
CA VAL A 68 -15.16 -10.13 -3.71
C VAL A 68 -16.39 -9.26 -3.46
N SER A 69 -16.64 -8.90 -2.20
CA SER A 69 -17.68 -7.94 -1.85
C SER A 69 -17.28 -6.50 -2.17
N GLU A 70 -18.26 -5.60 -2.32
CA GLU A 70 -17.97 -4.16 -2.54
C GLU A 70 -17.18 -3.54 -1.37
N ASP A 71 -17.43 -3.97 -0.13
CA ASP A 71 -16.68 -3.52 1.04
C ASP A 71 -15.27 -4.10 1.06
N GLY A 72 -15.11 -5.36 0.63
CA GLY A 72 -13.80 -5.98 0.41
C GLY A 72 -12.98 -5.24 -0.65
N MET A 73 -13.61 -4.83 -1.74
CA MET A 73 -12.95 -4.00 -2.77
C MET A 73 -12.47 -2.65 -2.20
N LYS A 74 -13.29 -1.97 -1.42
CA LYS A 74 -12.89 -0.71 -0.75
C LYS A 74 -11.72 -0.92 0.21
N ALA A 75 -11.73 -2.01 0.98
CA ALA A 75 -10.65 -2.37 1.89
C ALA A 75 -9.33 -2.63 1.14
N LEU A 76 -9.36 -3.38 0.04
CA LEU A 76 -8.20 -3.64 -0.81
C LEU A 76 -7.56 -2.34 -1.31
N VAL A 77 -8.38 -1.42 -1.84
CA VAL A 77 -7.91 -0.13 -2.36
C VAL A 77 -7.32 0.72 -1.24
N THR A 78 -7.98 0.79 -0.09
CA THR A 78 -7.53 1.59 1.06
C THR A 78 -6.19 1.09 1.59
N LEU A 79 -6.06 -0.22 1.87
CA LEU A 79 -4.86 -0.80 2.46
C LEU A 79 -3.68 -0.87 1.48
N SER A 80 -3.94 -0.85 0.17
CA SER A 80 -2.88 -0.84 -0.84
C SER A 80 -2.20 0.51 -1.02
N SER A 81 -2.85 1.61 -0.59
CA SER A 81 -2.29 2.97 -0.66
C SER A 81 -1.80 3.36 -2.06
N GLY A 82 -2.51 2.93 -3.11
CA GLY A 82 -2.17 3.22 -4.51
C GLY A 82 -1.09 2.31 -5.12
N ASP A 83 -0.68 1.24 -4.44
CA ASP A 83 0.21 0.21 -4.98
C ASP A 83 -0.59 -0.99 -5.47
N MET A 84 -0.66 -1.17 -6.80
CA MET A 84 -1.38 -2.28 -7.43
C MET A 84 -0.80 -3.64 -7.06
N ARG A 85 0.51 -3.76 -6.90
CA ARG A 85 1.16 -5.03 -6.50
C ARG A 85 0.71 -5.43 -5.09
N ARG A 86 0.68 -4.47 -4.18
CA ARG A 86 0.19 -4.69 -2.81
C ARG A 86 -1.28 -5.08 -2.81
N ALA A 87 -2.12 -4.43 -3.61
CA ALA A 87 -3.53 -4.77 -3.75
C ALA A 87 -3.75 -6.20 -4.23
N LEU A 88 -3.03 -6.62 -5.27
CA LEU A 88 -3.10 -7.98 -5.80
C LEU A 88 -2.58 -9.03 -4.82
N ASN A 89 -1.50 -8.74 -4.09
CA ASN A 89 -0.99 -9.65 -3.06
C ASN A 89 -2.00 -9.83 -1.92
N ILE A 90 -2.64 -8.75 -1.45
CA ILE A 90 -3.69 -8.83 -0.42
C ILE A 90 -4.89 -9.62 -0.95
N LEU A 91 -5.34 -9.35 -2.18
CA LEU A 91 -6.43 -10.09 -2.84
C LEU A 91 -6.13 -11.58 -2.87
N GLN A 92 -4.96 -11.96 -3.36
CA GLN A 92 -4.53 -13.36 -3.45
C GLN A 92 -4.46 -14.03 -2.08
N SER A 93 -3.79 -13.40 -1.11
CA SER A 93 -3.63 -13.95 0.24
C SER A 93 -4.98 -14.14 0.93
N THR A 94 -5.89 -13.15 0.81
CA THR A 94 -7.23 -13.24 1.40
C THR A 94 -8.07 -14.34 0.75
N THR A 95 -8.00 -14.46 -0.58
CA THR A 95 -8.69 -15.54 -1.31
C THR A 95 -8.19 -16.91 -0.91
N MET A 96 -6.87 -17.08 -0.78
CA MET A 96 -6.28 -18.36 -0.37
C MET A 96 -6.63 -18.74 1.08
N ALA A 97 -6.73 -17.75 1.98
CA ALA A 97 -7.02 -17.99 3.39
C ALA A 97 -8.51 -18.22 3.69
N PHE A 98 -9.39 -17.49 3.02
CA PHE A 98 -10.82 -17.42 3.38
C PHE A 98 -11.79 -17.79 2.25
N GLY A 99 -11.32 -17.93 1.02
CA GLY A 99 -12.14 -18.20 -0.17
C GLY A 99 -12.99 -17.01 -0.63
N LYS A 100 -13.38 -16.13 0.28
CA LYS A 100 -14.17 -14.93 0.00
C LYS A 100 -13.48 -13.68 0.54
N VAL A 101 -13.49 -12.62 -0.27
CA VAL A 101 -12.84 -11.34 0.06
C VAL A 101 -13.89 -10.35 0.56
N THR A 102 -13.98 -10.21 1.88
CA THR A 102 -14.80 -9.24 2.59
C THR A 102 -13.90 -8.23 3.31
N GLU A 103 -14.44 -7.09 3.76
CA GLU A 103 -13.70 -6.12 4.56
C GLU A 103 -13.02 -6.81 5.75
N GLU A 104 -13.76 -7.58 6.54
CA GLU A 104 -13.26 -8.27 7.72
C GLU A 104 -12.10 -9.23 7.40
N ASN A 105 -12.24 -10.05 6.35
CA ASN A 105 -11.22 -11.00 5.93
C ASN A 105 -9.96 -10.32 5.44
N VAL A 106 -10.08 -9.18 4.74
CA VAL A 106 -8.96 -8.38 4.27
C VAL A 106 -8.18 -7.78 5.44
N TYR A 107 -8.87 -7.18 6.41
CA TYR A 107 -8.24 -6.63 7.60
C TYR A 107 -7.59 -7.71 8.46
N THR A 108 -8.26 -8.84 8.66
CA THR A 108 -7.72 -10.00 9.39
C THR A 108 -6.47 -10.56 8.71
N CYS A 109 -6.51 -10.74 7.38
CA CYS A 109 -5.39 -11.26 6.61
C CYS A 109 -4.15 -10.35 6.66
N THR A 110 -4.36 -9.03 6.69
CA THR A 110 -3.29 -8.04 6.72
C THR A 110 -2.82 -7.67 8.13
N GLY A 111 -3.51 -8.16 9.17
CA GLY A 111 -3.21 -7.83 10.58
C GLY A 111 -3.52 -6.36 10.93
N HIS A 112 -4.35 -5.68 10.15
CA HIS A 112 -4.78 -4.32 10.43
C HIS A 112 -6.02 -4.30 11.33
N PRO A 113 -6.14 -3.33 12.26
CA PRO A 113 -7.31 -3.20 13.12
C PRO A 113 -8.55 -2.80 12.29
N LEU A 114 -9.69 -3.38 12.64
CA LEU A 114 -10.98 -2.96 12.10
C LEU A 114 -11.38 -1.60 12.65
N LYS A 115 -12.20 -0.86 11.91
CA LYS A 115 -12.76 0.43 12.39
C LYS A 115 -13.53 0.29 13.71
N SER A 116 -14.24 -0.83 13.90
CA SER A 116 -14.91 -1.16 15.16
C SER A 116 -13.93 -1.34 16.32
N ASP A 117 -12.77 -1.93 16.07
CA ASP A 117 -11.73 -2.10 17.09
C ASP A 117 -11.17 -0.75 17.53
N ILE A 118 -10.92 0.15 16.55
CA ILE A 118 -10.45 1.52 16.84
C ILE A 118 -11.49 2.32 17.63
N ALA A 119 -12.77 2.22 17.26
CA ALA A 119 -13.86 2.85 18.01
C ALA A 119 -13.91 2.34 19.47
N ASN A 120 -13.78 1.03 19.68
CA ASN A 120 -13.73 0.43 21.01
C ASN A 120 -12.51 0.89 21.81
N ILE A 121 -11.32 0.95 21.19
CA ILE A 121 -10.10 1.43 21.84
C ILE A 121 -10.27 2.88 22.29
N LEU A 122 -10.82 3.75 21.42
CA LEU A 122 -11.09 5.15 21.78
C LEU A 122 -12.12 5.27 22.91
N ASP A 123 -13.21 4.49 22.86
CA ASP A 123 -14.18 4.47 23.95
C ASP A 123 -13.55 4.07 25.28
N TRP A 124 -12.72 3.04 25.30
CA TRP A 124 -12.02 2.62 26.51
C TRP A 124 -11.03 3.67 27.03
N MET A 125 -10.31 4.33 26.13
CA MET A 125 -9.34 5.38 26.52
C MET A 125 -10.02 6.63 27.09
N LEU A 126 -11.20 6.97 26.59
CA LEU A 126 -11.91 8.21 26.99
C LEU A 126 -12.85 8.01 28.18
N ASN A 127 -13.44 6.81 28.33
CA ASN A 127 -14.54 6.58 29.27
C ASN A 127 -14.21 5.61 30.39
N GLN A 128 -13.01 5.01 30.44
CA GLN A 128 -12.63 4.06 31.48
C GLN A 128 -11.33 4.50 32.20
N ASP A 129 -11.11 3.93 33.38
CA ASP A 129 -9.85 4.12 34.10
C ASP A 129 -8.66 3.52 33.34
N PHE A 130 -7.48 4.08 33.54
CA PHE A 130 -6.25 3.70 32.83
C PHE A 130 -5.96 2.19 32.92
N SER A 131 -6.10 1.59 34.10
CA SER A 131 -5.78 0.17 34.30
C SER A 131 -6.69 -0.75 33.52
N THR A 132 -7.99 -0.45 33.48
CA THR A 132 -8.99 -1.21 32.71
C THR A 132 -8.80 -1.02 31.20
N ALA A 133 -8.60 0.23 30.76
CA ALA A 133 -8.32 0.53 29.34
C ALA A 133 -7.05 -0.17 28.86
N TYR A 134 -5.96 -0.07 29.61
CA TYR A 134 -4.69 -0.72 29.28
C TYR A 134 -4.83 -2.25 29.13
N ARG A 135 -5.52 -2.90 30.08
CA ARG A 135 -5.76 -4.35 30.04
C ARG A 135 -6.55 -4.74 28.79
N LYS A 136 -7.69 -4.06 28.51
CA LYS A 136 -8.55 -4.35 27.36
C LYS A 136 -7.82 -4.15 26.03
N ILE A 137 -7.04 -3.08 25.88
CA ILE A 137 -6.24 -2.80 24.69
C ILE A 137 -5.15 -3.87 24.51
N THR A 138 -4.49 -4.28 25.59
CA THR A 138 -3.47 -5.32 25.57
C THR A 138 -4.07 -6.68 25.18
N GLU A 139 -5.23 -7.03 25.72
CA GLU A 139 -5.97 -8.24 25.39
C GLU A 139 -6.35 -8.25 23.89
N LEU A 140 -6.95 -7.17 23.39
CA LEU A 140 -7.32 -7.02 21.97
C LEU A 140 -6.11 -7.13 21.05
N LYS A 141 -5.03 -6.43 21.39
CA LYS A 141 -3.77 -6.47 20.64
C LYS A 141 -3.21 -7.88 20.55
N THR A 142 -3.18 -8.61 21.67
CA THR A 142 -2.64 -9.98 21.73
C THR A 142 -3.55 -10.96 20.99
N LEU A 143 -4.87 -10.86 21.18
CA LEU A 143 -5.85 -11.73 20.56
C LEU A 143 -5.84 -11.64 19.03
N LYS A 144 -5.75 -10.42 18.50
CA LYS A 144 -5.79 -10.16 17.04
C LYS A 144 -4.40 -9.99 16.41
N GLY A 145 -3.31 -10.06 17.18
CA GLY A 145 -1.95 -9.90 16.67
C GLY A 145 -1.65 -8.51 16.11
N LEU A 146 -2.34 -7.46 16.60
CA LEU A 146 -2.22 -6.10 16.06
C LEU A 146 -0.90 -5.44 16.44
N ALA A 147 -0.29 -4.72 15.49
CA ALA A 147 0.86 -3.88 15.76
C ALA A 147 0.42 -2.53 16.38
N LEU A 148 1.15 -2.04 17.38
CA LEU A 148 0.85 -0.75 18.02
C LEU A 148 0.91 0.41 17.01
N GLN A 149 1.84 0.34 16.06
CA GLN A 149 1.99 1.33 15.00
C GLN A 149 0.72 1.47 14.15
N ASP A 150 0.11 0.34 13.79
CA ASP A 150 -1.10 0.33 12.96
C ASP A 150 -2.30 0.88 13.75
N ILE A 151 -2.42 0.52 15.04
CA ILE A 151 -3.45 1.10 15.94
C ILE A 151 -3.31 2.62 16.01
N LEU A 152 -2.10 3.15 16.23
CA LEU A 152 -1.87 4.60 16.31
C LEU A 152 -2.16 5.31 14.99
N THR A 153 -1.78 4.70 13.87
CA THR A 153 -2.06 5.25 12.54
C THR A 153 -3.56 5.33 12.27
N GLU A 154 -4.30 4.27 12.59
CA GLU A 154 -5.75 4.23 12.39
C GLU A 154 -6.50 5.18 13.35
N ILE A 155 -6.06 5.31 14.62
CA ILE A 155 -6.59 6.32 15.55
C ILE A 155 -6.39 7.72 14.96
N HIS A 156 -5.19 8.02 14.46
CA HIS A 156 -4.90 9.31 13.85
C HIS A 156 -5.84 9.59 12.67
N LEU A 157 -6.02 8.63 11.78
CA LEU A 157 -6.92 8.75 10.63
C LEU A 157 -8.40 8.87 11.04
N PHE A 158 -8.80 8.24 12.15
CA PHE A 158 -10.16 8.31 12.68
C PHE A 158 -10.49 9.69 13.28
N VAL A 159 -9.52 10.28 13.97
CA VAL A 159 -9.69 11.60 14.63
C VAL A 159 -9.61 12.77 13.63
N HIS A 160 -8.86 12.61 12.53
CA HIS A 160 -8.68 13.65 11.51
C HIS A 160 -9.77 13.68 10.42
N ARG A 161 -10.78 12.83 10.51
CA ARG A 161 -11.96 12.88 9.65
C ARG A 161 -13.01 13.82 10.21
#